data_e1711ca9cd6a8ddb723b2198f9f7f853
#
_entry.id   e1711ca9cd6a8ddb723b2198f9f7f853
#
_cell.length_a   1.000
_cell.length_b   1.000
_cell.length_c   1.000
_cell.angle_alpha   90.00
_cell.angle_beta   90.00
_cell.angle_gamma   90.00
#
_symmetry.space_group_name_H-M   'P 1'
#
loop_
_entity.id
_entity.type
_entity.pdbx_description
1 polymer ?
#
loop_
_entity_poly.entity_id
_entity_poly.type
_entity_poly.pdbx_seq_one_letter_code
_entity_poly.pdbx_strand_id
1 'polypeptide(L)'
;MDVLTMGVEEEYQLVDRDTRAVVNRAPEVIGAVAGELGAQVQTEFYNVQVEVCTEPTADRQDLCDQLRRLRRIVAEGADGAGCVPVASGTPVLPPQEPLTVTRTARYQLMARRFAALVGPRHLVCGCHVHVGPLERGRALALSNHMRPWLPVLQSITGNSPFVCGHDTGLDSWRSVAFADWPTVGPPPLLDEHRYLAYVDDLVDSGVLLDRRMVYWHARPSEHVPTLEIRIADVNADLDVVVLTAALVRGLAGALLADVDAGAALPRPSGGRLRRAHELAARHGLGGPGLDPASGEERPAALLVEQLLDRAAPGLAAAGDLHAVGALWDRLA
;
A
#
# COMPACT_ATOMS: atom_id res chain seq x y z
N MET A 1 14.36 -22.78 -1.66
CA MET A 1 14.23 -21.37 -2.09
C MET A 1 14.68 -20.49 -0.95
N ASP A 2 15.49 -19.49 -1.23
CA ASP A 2 15.84 -18.51 -0.20
C ASP A 2 14.57 -17.78 0.24
N VAL A 3 14.48 -17.47 1.53
CA VAL A 3 13.34 -16.74 2.09
C VAL A 3 13.36 -15.31 1.56
N LEU A 4 12.24 -14.87 0.97
CA LEU A 4 12.13 -13.50 0.49
C LEU A 4 12.23 -12.50 1.65
N THR A 5 12.87 -11.37 1.41
CA THR A 5 12.80 -10.24 2.32
C THR A 5 11.49 -9.47 2.09
N MET A 6 11.07 -8.73 3.09
CA MET A 6 9.99 -7.75 3.02
C MET A 6 10.48 -6.39 3.51
N GLY A 7 9.92 -5.33 2.96
CA GLY A 7 10.07 -3.96 3.40
C GLY A 7 8.71 -3.27 3.39
N VAL A 8 8.54 -2.25 4.21
CA VAL A 8 7.29 -1.50 4.33
C VAL A 8 7.57 -0.01 4.22
N GLU A 9 6.76 0.68 3.43
CA GLU A 9 6.66 2.13 3.38
C GLU A 9 5.35 2.54 4.04
N GLU A 10 5.39 3.52 4.95
CA GLU A 10 4.21 4.10 5.58
C GLU A 10 4.17 5.60 5.35
N GLU A 11 3.03 6.09 4.87
CA GLU A 11 2.75 7.50 4.67
C GLU A 11 1.88 8.03 5.81
N TYR A 12 2.28 9.14 6.45
CA TYR A 12 1.51 9.76 7.54
C TYR A 12 1.06 11.14 7.17
N GLN A 13 -0.14 11.50 7.61
CA GLN A 13 -0.60 12.89 7.65
C GLN A 13 -0.10 13.58 8.92
N LEU A 14 0.37 14.80 8.77
CA LEU A 14 0.69 15.67 9.91
C LEU A 14 -0.53 16.51 10.25
N VAL A 15 -1.01 16.38 11.48
CA VAL A 15 -2.15 17.16 11.97
C VAL A 15 -1.71 18.07 13.11
N ASP A 16 -2.30 19.25 13.18
CA ASP A 16 -2.14 20.17 14.29
C ASP A 16 -2.65 19.55 15.59
N ARG A 17 -1.94 19.76 16.67
CA ARG A 17 -2.20 19.11 17.97
C ARG A 17 -3.54 19.52 18.57
N ASP A 18 -3.94 20.77 18.39
CA ASP A 18 -5.13 21.33 19.00
C ASP A 18 -6.36 21.20 18.09
N THR A 19 -6.21 21.60 16.83
CA THR A 19 -7.33 21.63 15.86
C THR A 19 -7.58 20.29 15.18
N ARG A 20 -6.60 19.38 15.19
CA ARG A 20 -6.61 18.09 14.46
C ARG A 20 -6.72 18.20 12.95
N ALA A 21 -6.65 19.40 12.40
CA ALA A 21 -6.62 19.61 10.96
C ALA A 21 -5.20 19.32 10.40
N VAL A 22 -5.10 18.90 9.14
CA VAL A 22 -3.80 18.67 8.50
C VAL A 22 -3.02 19.98 8.33
N VAL A 23 -1.70 19.92 8.56
CA VAL A 23 -0.79 21.09 8.55
C VAL A 23 0.45 20.85 7.70
N ASN A 24 0.90 21.90 7.00
CA ASN A 24 2.08 21.86 6.10
C ASN A 24 3.40 21.91 6.91
N ARG A 25 3.73 20.85 7.66
CA ARG A 25 4.90 20.75 8.55
C ARG A 25 5.92 19.69 8.15
N ALA A 26 5.73 19.00 7.01
CA ALA A 26 6.64 17.94 6.61
C ALA A 26 8.09 18.40 6.45
N PRO A 27 8.42 19.58 5.90
CA PRO A 27 9.80 20.02 5.81
C PRO A 27 10.48 20.16 7.17
N GLU A 28 9.77 20.67 8.19
CA GLU A 28 10.27 20.82 9.55
C GLU A 28 10.45 19.45 10.24
N VAL A 29 9.46 18.56 10.12
CA VAL A 29 9.52 17.21 10.71
C VAL A 29 10.67 16.42 10.08
N ILE A 30 10.74 16.37 8.75
CA ILE A 30 11.81 15.66 8.03
C ILE A 30 13.18 16.23 8.40
N GLY A 31 13.31 17.56 8.46
CA GLY A 31 14.55 18.21 8.89
C GLY A 31 14.99 17.83 10.29
N ALA A 32 14.04 17.64 11.22
CA ALA A 32 14.33 17.24 12.60
C ALA A 32 14.81 15.79 12.71
N VAL A 33 14.30 14.87 11.87
CA VAL A 33 14.59 13.42 11.98
C VAL A 33 15.60 12.90 10.96
N ALA A 34 15.95 13.68 9.94
CA ALA A 34 16.85 13.26 8.85
C ALA A 34 18.24 12.83 9.35
N GLY A 35 18.75 13.42 10.43
CA GLY A 35 20.03 13.04 11.03
C GLY A 35 20.05 11.61 11.59
N GLU A 36 18.90 11.11 12.05
CA GLU A 36 18.77 9.76 12.60
C GLU A 36 18.25 8.76 11.57
N LEU A 37 17.33 9.17 10.69
CA LEU A 37 16.65 8.27 9.75
C LEU A 37 17.34 8.22 8.37
N GLY A 38 18.08 9.27 7.98
CA GLY A 38 18.75 9.30 6.67
C GLY A 38 17.75 9.08 5.53
N ALA A 39 18.00 8.05 4.71
CA ALA A 39 17.16 7.68 3.57
C ALA A 39 15.83 7.01 3.96
N GLN A 40 15.64 6.65 5.22
CA GLN A 40 14.39 6.02 5.71
C GLN A 40 13.23 7.03 5.86
N VAL A 41 13.48 8.34 5.74
CA VAL A 41 12.43 9.37 5.74
C VAL A 41 12.44 10.14 4.42
N GLN A 42 11.27 10.33 3.83
CA GLN A 42 11.13 10.96 2.52
C GLN A 42 9.99 11.98 2.52
N THR A 43 10.06 12.89 1.52
CA THR A 43 8.99 13.84 1.24
C THR A 43 7.94 13.17 0.35
N GLU A 44 6.68 13.47 0.61
CA GLU A 44 5.57 13.09 -0.23
C GLU A 44 5.05 14.26 -1.09
N PHE A 45 3.95 14.01 -1.86
CA PHE A 45 3.38 14.98 -2.81
C PHE A 45 2.96 16.29 -2.14
N TYR A 46 2.44 16.21 -0.90
CA TYR A 46 2.07 17.40 -0.11
C TYR A 46 2.95 17.57 1.12
N ASN A 47 3.19 18.83 1.52
CA ASN A 47 3.91 19.17 2.75
C ASN A 47 3.14 18.83 4.05
N VAL A 48 1.98 18.24 3.94
CA VAL A 48 1.21 17.68 5.07
C VAL A 48 1.49 16.19 5.26
N GLN A 49 2.39 15.58 4.46
CA GLN A 49 2.69 14.15 4.48
C GLN A 49 4.17 13.89 4.71
N VAL A 50 4.45 12.83 5.47
CA VAL A 50 5.79 12.28 5.67
C VAL A 50 5.73 10.79 5.35
N GLU A 51 6.67 10.31 4.54
CA GLU A 51 6.85 8.89 4.25
C GLU A 51 8.06 8.36 5.00
N VAL A 52 7.94 7.14 5.53
CA VAL A 52 9.05 6.39 6.09
C VAL A 52 9.12 4.99 5.50
N CYS A 53 10.33 4.46 5.38
CA CYS A 53 10.56 3.12 4.86
C CYS A 53 11.49 2.31 5.79
N THR A 54 11.18 1.03 5.95
CA THR A 54 12.04 0.09 6.66
C THR A 54 13.20 -0.36 5.77
N GLU A 55 14.27 -0.85 6.38
CA GLU A 55 15.23 -1.69 5.66
C GLU A 55 14.59 -3.06 5.35
N PRO A 56 15.00 -3.69 4.23
CA PRO A 56 14.48 -5.00 3.89
C PRO A 56 14.94 -6.05 4.90
N THR A 57 14.00 -6.87 5.38
CA THR A 57 14.30 -7.93 6.35
C THR A 57 13.55 -9.23 6.03
N ALA A 58 14.15 -10.37 6.37
CA ALA A 58 13.48 -11.67 6.35
C ALA A 58 12.84 -12.02 7.70
N ASP A 59 13.07 -11.23 8.74
CA ASP A 59 12.54 -11.45 10.07
C ASP A 59 11.33 -10.56 10.35
N ARG A 60 10.19 -11.17 10.66
CA ARG A 60 8.94 -10.46 10.98
C ARG A 60 9.06 -9.63 12.27
N GLN A 61 9.80 -10.12 13.26
CA GLN A 61 9.98 -9.39 14.52
C GLN A 61 10.88 -8.15 14.30
N ASP A 62 11.93 -8.29 13.52
CA ASP A 62 12.79 -7.16 13.14
C ASP A 62 11.98 -6.11 12.37
N LEU A 63 11.10 -6.52 11.42
CA LEU A 63 10.19 -5.59 10.75
C LEU A 63 9.32 -4.80 11.75
N CYS A 64 8.73 -5.51 12.72
CA CYS A 64 7.89 -4.90 13.75
C CYS A 64 8.68 -3.88 14.58
N ASP A 65 9.91 -4.19 14.95
CA ASP A 65 10.77 -3.32 15.76
C ASP A 65 11.25 -2.10 14.96
N GLN A 66 11.55 -2.27 13.67
CA GLN A 66 11.84 -1.17 12.75
C GLN A 66 10.66 -0.21 12.63
N LEU A 67 9.45 -0.71 12.38
CA LEU A 67 8.24 0.11 12.29
C LEU A 67 7.96 0.88 13.58
N ARG A 68 8.09 0.23 14.75
CA ARG A 68 7.98 0.92 16.06
C ARG A 68 9.00 2.04 16.21
N ARG A 69 10.25 1.77 15.83
CA ARG A 69 11.32 2.76 15.89
C ARG A 69 11.01 3.95 14.97
N LEU A 70 10.64 3.71 13.71
CA LEU A 70 10.34 4.75 12.74
C LEU A 70 9.18 5.63 13.21
N ARG A 71 8.08 5.01 13.65
CA ARG A 71 6.90 5.71 14.18
C ARG A 71 7.24 6.59 15.37
N ARG A 72 8.06 6.09 16.30
CA ARG A 72 8.49 6.87 17.48
C ARG A 72 9.32 8.09 17.08
N ILE A 73 10.30 7.91 16.20
CA ILE A 73 11.18 9.00 15.76
C ILE A 73 10.40 10.09 15.02
N VAL A 74 9.51 9.70 14.11
CA VAL A 74 8.64 10.67 13.40
C VAL A 74 7.73 11.41 14.40
N ALA A 75 7.16 10.71 15.40
CA ALA A 75 6.32 11.32 16.41
C ALA A 75 7.11 12.34 17.26
N GLU A 76 8.35 12.03 17.64
CA GLU A 76 9.24 12.96 18.37
C GLU A 76 9.58 14.19 17.53
N GLY A 77 9.88 14.00 16.22
CA GLY A 77 10.14 15.13 15.31
C GLY A 77 8.91 16.00 15.06
N ALA A 78 7.74 15.39 14.96
CA ALA A 78 6.47 16.10 14.81
C ALA A 78 6.08 16.86 16.07
N ASP A 79 6.37 16.32 17.27
CA ASP A 79 6.16 17.00 18.55
C ASP A 79 6.89 18.33 18.61
N GLY A 80 8.16 18.37 18.21
CA GLY A 80 8.95 19.58 18.10
C GLY A 80 8.42 20.60 17.09
N ALA A 81 7.67 20.16 16.07
CA ALA A 81 7.02 21.00 15.06
C ALA A 81 5.57 21.40 15.43
N GLY A 82 5.08 21.03 16.63
CA GLY A 82 3.72 21.34 17.10
C GLY A 82 2.62 20.54 16.42
N CYS A 83 2.95 19.38 15.82
CA CYS A 83 2.01 18.53 15.13
C CYS A 83 2.15 17.06 15.56
N VAL A 84 1.28 16.20 15.04
CA VAL A 84 1.24 14.75 15.32
C VAL A 84 1.12 14.00 14.00
N PRO A 85 1.91 12.92 13.77
CA PRO A 85 1.70 12.04 12.64
C PRO A 85 0.47 11.16 12.88
N VAL A 86 -0.39 11.04 11.88
CA VAL A 86 -1.61 10.24 11.94
C VAL A 86 -1.60 9.22 10.81
N ALA A 87 -1.74 7.93 11.19
CA ALA A 87 -1.91 6.82 10.27
C ALA A 87 -3.40 6.68 9.92
N SER A 88 -3.86 7.48 8.95
CA SER A 88 -5.21 7.42 8.37
C SER A 88 -5.07 7.55 6.86
N GLY A 89 -5.80 6.72 6.10
CA GLY A 89 -5.70 6.74 4.64
C GLY A 89 -6.17 8.04 3.99
N THR A 90 -6.96 8.86 4.70
CA THR A 90 -7.49 10.16 4.22
C THR A 90 -7.62 11.16 5.38
N PRO A 91 -7.66 12.49 5.11
CA PRO A 91 -7.82 13.50 6.14
C PRO A 91 -9.21 13.42 6.78
N VAL A 92 -9.25 13.14 8.08
CA VAL A 92 -10.51 13.07 8.84
C VAL A 92 -11.20 14.43 8.87
N LEU A 93 -10.46 15.50 9.15
CA LEU A 93 -10.95 16.88 9.14
C LEU A 93 -10.44 17.63 7.90
N PRO A 94 -11.19 18.62 7.40
CA PRO A 94 -10.74 19.44 6.28
C PRO A 94 -9.50 20.25 6.67
N PRO A 95 -8.57 20.49 5.73
CA PRO A 95 -7.45 21.39 5.97
C PRO A 95 -7.96 22.80 6.24
N GLN A 96 -7.36 23.50 7.20
CA GLN A 96 -7.66 24.90 7.51
C GLN A 96 -6.88 25.88 6.62
N GLU A 97 -5.78 25.39 6.02
CA GLU A 97 -4.94 26.14 5.09
C GLU A 97 -4.83 25.40 3.75
N PRO A 98 -4.56 26.09 2.64
CA PRO A 98 -4.31 25.43 1.36
C PRO A 98 -3.18 24.40 1.47
N LEU A 99 -3.37 23.23 0.88
CA LEU A 99 -2.33 22.21 0.78
C LEU A 99 -1.18 22.73 -0.08
N THR A 100 0.03 22.61 0.45
CA THR A 100 1.25 22.99 -0.27
C THR A 100 1.86 21.77 -0.94
N VAL A 101 1.97 21.79 -2.27
CA VAL A 101 2.68 20.74 -3.02
C VAL A 101 4.19 20.88 -2.77
N THR A 102 4.84 19.78 -2.47
CA THR A 102 6.28 19.71 -2.22
C THR A 102 7.10 20.29 -3.39
N ARG A 103 8.12 21.09 -3.08
CA ARG A 103 8.90 21.87 -4.06
C ARG A 103 9.97 21.04 -4.78
N THR A 104 9.60 19.85 -5.28
CA THR A 104 10.44 19.12 -6.24
C THR A 104 9.97 19.39 -7.66
N ALA A 105 10.89 19.38 -8.63
CA ALA A 105 10.53 19.62 -10.05
C ALA A 105 9.45 18.63 -10.53
N ARG A 106 9.55 17.37 -10.11
CA ARG A 106 8.60 16.31 -10.46
C ARG A 106 7.20 16.59 -9.90
N TYR A 107 7.07 16.86 -8.61
CA TYR A 107 5.76 17.09 -7.98
C TYR A 107 5.10 18.39 -8.48
N GLN A 108 5.89 19.43 -8.73
CA GLN A 108 5.36 20.66 -9.33
C GLN A 108 4.86 20.45 -10.78
N LEU A 109 5.52 19.60 -11.55
CA LEU A 109 5.04 19.23 -12.89
C LEU A 109 3.78 18.35 -12.81
N MET A 110 3.74 17.38 -11.90
CA MET A 110 2.58 16.54 -11.61
C MET A 110 1.35 17.39 -11.25
N ALA A 111 1.51 18.36 -10.32
CA ALA A 111 0.44 19.25 -9.90
C ALA A 111 -0.12 20.09 -11.04
N ARG A 112 0.73 20.56 -11.96
CA ARG A 112 0.26 21.28 -13.16
C ARG A 112 -0.48 20.41 -14.14
N ARG A 113 0.04 19.20 -14.39
CA ARG A 113 -0.51 18.27 -15.39
C ARG A 113 -1.83 17.66 -14.95
N PHE A 114 -1.92 17.29 -13.68
CA PHE A 114 -3.08 16.64 -13.06
C PHE A 114 -3.80 17.58 -12.09
N ALA A 115 -3.95 18.85 -12.46
CA ALA A 115 -4.49 19.88 -11.56
C ALA A 115 -5.89 19.56 -11.01
N ALA A 116 -6.70 18.79 -11.74
CA ALA A 116 -8.02 18.33 -11.29
C ALA A 116 -7.94 17.32 -10.11
N LEU A 117 -6.78 16.67 -9.93
CA LEU A 117 -6.53 15.71 -8.85
C LEU A 117 -5.74 16.32 -7.69
N VAL A 118 -5.49 17.65 -7.73
CA VAL A 118 -4.79 18.36 -6.64
C VAL A 118 -5.83 18.92 -5.67
N GLY A 119 -5.78 18.47 -4.42
CA GLY A 119 -6.68 18.95 -3.38
C GLY A 119 -6.93 17.94 -2.27
N PRO A 120 -7.64 18.35 -1.21
CA PRO A 120 -7.79 17.51 -0.01
C PRO A 120 -8.56 16.21 -0.26
N ARG A 121 -9.41 16.16 -1.28
CA ARG A 121 -10.14 14.94 -1.66
C ARG A 121 -9.21 13.82 -2.15
N HIS A 122 -8.07 14.18 -2.74
CA HIS A 122 -7.05 13.25 -3.25
C HIS A 122 -5.79 13.23 -2.39
N LEU A 123 -5.85 13.80 -1.19
CA LEU A 123 -4.84 13.62 -0.16
C LEU A 123 -5.04 12.22 0.44
N VAL A 124 -4.16 11.31 0.08
CA VAL A 124 -4.25 9.91 0.51
C VAL A 124 -2.91 9.45 1.09
N CYS A 125 -2.97 8.57 2.09
CA CYS A 125 -1.80 7.94 2.71
C CYS A 125 -1.95 6.43 2.67
N GLY A 126 -0.96 5.77 2.09
CA GLY A 126 -0.92 4.31 1.93
C GLY A 126 0.11 3.65 2.83
N CYS A 127 0.05 2.33 2.79
CA CYS A 127 1.08 1.44 3.27
C CYS A 127 1.47 0.53 2.10
N HIS A 128 2.74 0.56 1.70
CA HIS A 128 3.24 -0.26 0.61
C HIS A 128 4.11 -1.38 1.15
N VAL A 129 3.91 -2.59 0.64
CA VAL A 129 4.69 -3.76 1.02
C VAL A 129 5.54 -4.20 -0.17
N HIS A 130 6.84 -4.23 0.03
CA HIS A 130 7.81 -4.74 -0.93
C HIS A 130 8.22 -6.17 -0.59
N VAL A 131 8.29 -7.04 -1.58
CA VAL A 131 8.84 -8.39 -1.43
C VAL A 131 9.90 -8.65 -2.49
N GLY A 132 11.03 -9.21 -2.08
CA GLY A 132 12.18 -9.49 -2.97
C GLY A 132 13.34 -10.18 -2.26
N PRO A 133 14.52 -10.24 -2.94
CA PRO A 133 14.80 -9.66 -4.26
C PRO A 133 14.13 -10.44 -5.41
N LEU A 134 13.64 -9.73 -6.42
CA LEU A 134 12.98 -10.30 -7.60
C LEU A 134 13.41 -9.55 -8.87
N GLU A 135 13.90 -10.26 -9.86
CA GLU A 135 14.05 -9.75 -11.22
C GLU A 135 12.69 -9.30 -11.77
N ARG A 136 12.66 -8.28 -12.66
CA ARG A 136 11.41 -7.69 -13.17
C ARG A 136 10.46 -8.72 -13.78
N GLY A 137 10.96 -9.62 -14.61
CA GLY A 137 10.15 -10.69 -15.22
C GLY A 137 9.51 -11.59 -14.17
N ARG A 138 10.26 -11.92 -13.10
CA ARG A 138 9.77 -12.75 -12.00
C ARG A 138 8.77 -11.98 -11.11
N ALA A 139 8.98 -10.69 -10.88
CA ALA A 139 8.04 -9.82 -10.19
C ALA A 139 6.70 -9.71 -10.96
N LEU A 140 6.75 -9.60 -12.30
CA LEU A 140 5.55 -9.59 -13.15
C LEU A 140 4.81 -10.94 -13.11
N ALA A 141 5.52 -12.06 -13.17
CA ALA A 141 4.92 -13.39 -13.04
C ALA A 141 4.20 -13.51 -11.68
N LEU A 142 4.86 -13.10 -10.59
CA LEU A 142 4.26 -13.06 -9.25
C LEU A 142 3.03 -12.13 -9.22
N SER A 143 3.14 -10.91 -9.74
CA SER A 143 2.02 -9.95 -9.83
C SER A 143 0.82 -10.57 -10.53
N ASN A 144 1.03 -11.26 -11.65
CA ASN A 144 -0.03 -11.93 -12.39
C ASN A 144 -0.76 -12.99 -11.56
N HIS A 145 -0.04 -13.79 -10.77
CA HIS A 145 -0.62 -14.80 -9.88
C HIS A 145 -1.26 -14.20 -8.63
N MET A 146 -0.79 -13.04 -8.16
CA MET A 146 -1.29 -12.37 -6.95
C MET A 146 -2.62 -11.63 -7.16
N ARG A 147 -2.96 -11.27 -8.40
CA ARG A 147 -4.16 -10.47 -8.74
C ARG A 147 -5.45 -10.90 -8.04
N PRO A 148 -5.82 -12.18 -7.94
CA PRO A 148 -7.06 -12.59 -7.26
C PRO A 148 -7.04 -12.37 -5.75
N TRP A 149 -5.87 -12.26 -5.13
CA TRP A 149 -5.70 -12.12 -3.69
C TRP A 149 -5.61 -10.68 -3.21
N LEU A 150 -5.33 -9.72 -4.13
CA LEU A 150 -5.21 -8.31 -3.78
C LEU A 150 -6.47 -7.73 -3.13
N PRO A 151 -7.71 -8.01 -3.59
CA PRO A 151 -8.90 -7.51 -2.89
C PRO A 151 -9.08 -8.11 -1.48
N VAL A 152 -8.63 -9.35 -1.26
CA VAL A 152 -8.67 -9.97 0.07
C VAL A 152 -7.67 -9.30 1.01
N LEU A 153 -6.45 -9.03 0.55
CA LEU A 153 -5.47 -8.24 1.31
C LEU A 153 -6.00 -6.82 1.60
N GLN A 154 -6.66 -6.19 0.64
CA GLN A 154 -7.25 -4.86 0.81
C GLN A 154 -8.31 -4.84 1.93
N SER A 155 -9.14 -5.89 2.06
CA SER A 155 -10.17 -5.93 3.10
C SER A 155 -9.62 -5.92 4.53
N ILE A 156 -8.35 -6.34 4.72
CA ILE A 156 -7.68 -6.33 6.04
C ILE A 156 -7.26 -4.90 6.44
N THR A 157 -7.04 -4.02 5.46
CA THR A 157 -6.27 -2.79 5.64
C THR A 157 -7.08 -1.51 5.51
N GLY A 158 -8.41 -1.59 5.36
CA GLY A 158 -9.27 -0.41 5.32
C GLY A 158 -9.10 0.45 6.58
N ASN A 159 -8.78 1.74 6.41
CA ASN A 159 -8.56 2.68 7.51
C ASN A 159 -8.78 4.14 7.06
N SER A 160 -9.82 4.37 6.28
CA SER A 160 -10.18 5.71 5.81
C SER A 160 -11.69 5.91 5.64
N PRO A 161 -12.50 5.68 6.70
CA PRO A 161 -13.95 5.84 6.61
C PRO A 161 -14.41 7.30 6.52
N PHE A 162 -13.56 8.25 6.92
CA PHE A 162 -13.87 9.67 6.91
C PHE A 162 -13.01 10.44 5.93
N VAL A 163 -13.57 11.47 5.30
CA VAL A 163 -12.83 12.44 4.50
C VAL A 163 -13.37 13.85 4.72
N CYS A 164 -12.48 14.77 5.15
CA CYS A 164 -12.79 16.20 5.31
C CYS A 164 -14.10 16.46 6.10
N GLY A 165 -14.31 15.76 7.20
CA GLY A 165 -15.48 15.92 8.09
C GLY A 165 -16.71 15.09 7.68
N HIS A 166 -16.63 14.29 6.64
CA HIS A 166 -17.74 13.47 6.15
C HIS A 166 -17.48 11.98 6.38
N ASP A 167 -18.45 11.27 6.93
CA ASP A 167 -18.50 9.82 6.91
C ASP A 167 -18.85 9.38 5.48
N THR A 168 -18.00 8.58 4.87
CA THR A 168 -18.16 8.13 3.49
C THR A 168 -19.04 6.88 3.37
N GLY A 169 -19.29 6.19 4.47
CA GLY A 169 -19.95 4.87 4.49
C GLY A 169 -19.08 3.76 3.87
N LEU A 170 -17.78 4.00 3.73
CA LEU A 170 -16.79 3.05 3.20
C LEU A 170 -15.72 2.78 4.27
N ASP A 171 -15.11 1.62 4.20
CA ASP A 171 -13.98 1.25 5.06
C ASP A 171 -12.66 1.89 4.55
N SER A 172 -12.53 1.98 3.21
CA SER A 172 -11.40 2.65 2.54
C SER A 172 -11.88 3.65 1.49
N TRP A 173 -12.04 4.92 1.88
CA TRP A 173 -12.22 6.02 0.93
C TRP A 173 -10.95 6.28 0.10
N ARG A 174 -9.77 6.03 0.67
CA ARG A 174 -8.48 6.12 -0.05
C ARG A 174 -8.53 5.36 -1.37
N SER A 175 -9.01 4.13 -1.35
CA SER A 175 -9.11 3.30 -2.55
C SER A 175 -9.97 3.92 -3.64
N VAL A 176 -11.04 4.64 -3.26
CA VAL A 176 -11.94 5.33 -4.19
C VAL A 176 -11.29 6.62 -4.71
N ALA A 177 -10.75 7.43 -3.83
CA ALA A 177 -10.12 8.71 -4.20
C ALA A 177 -8.86 8.51 -5.07
N PHE A 178 -8.07 7.46 -4.77
CA PHE A 178 -6.88 7.16 -5.53
C PHE A 178 -7.19 6.60 -6.93
N ALA A 179 -8.37 5.97 -7.11
CA ALA A 179 -8.79 5.41 -8.40
C ALA A 179 -8.97 6.48 -9.52
N ASP A 180 -9.05 7.76 -9.17
CA ASP A 180 -9.07 8.86 -10.14
C ASP A 180 -7.71 9.06 -10.85
N TRP A 181 -6.60 8.59 -10.26
CA TRP A 181 -5.28 8.69 -10.87
C TRP A 181 -5.10 7.66 -12.00
N PRO A 182 -4.34 8.02 -13.05
CA PRO A 182 -4.06 7.09 -14.15
C PRO A 182 -3.47 5.78 -13.64
N THR A 183 -3.84 4.69 -14.28
CA THR A 183 -3.36 3.31 -14.05
C THR A 183 -3.72 2.68 -12.70
N VAL A 184 -4.36 3.39 -11.76
CA VAL A 184 -4.80 2.77 -10.51
C VAL A 184 -5.77 1.62 -10.79
N GLY A 185 -5.54 0.50 -10.13
CA GLY A 185 -6.39 -0.67 -10.28
C GLY A 185 -5.62 -2.00 -10.33
N PRO A 186 -6.33 -3.10 -10.59
CA PRO A 186 -5.71 -4.40 -10.74
C PRO A 186 -4.69 -4.40 -11.88
N PRO A 187 -3.46 -4.93 -11.67
CA PRO A 187 -2.45 -4.95 -12.72
C PRO A 187 -2.93 -5.75 -13.94
N PRO A 188 -2.63 -5.31 -15.18
CA PRO A 188 -2.88 -6.09 -16.37
C PRO A 188 -2.00 -7.36 -16.39
N LEU A 189 -2.43 -8.38 -17.14
CA LEU A 189 -1.63 -9.60 -17.34
C LEU A 189 -0.54 -9.34 -18.38
N LEU A 190 0.70 -9.13 -17.94
CA LEU A 190 1.83 -8.79 -18.78
C LEU A 190 3.04 -9.69 -18.46
N ASP A 191 3.78 -10.04 -19.51
CA ASP A 191 5.18 -10.43 -19.43
C ASP A 191 6.08 -9.19 -19.48
N GLU A 192 7.37 -9.37 -19.28
CA GLU A 192 8.32 -8.24 -19.20
C GLU A 192 8.39 -7.43 -20.50
N HIS A 193 8.40 -8.08 -21.65
CA HIS A 193 8.45 -7.39 -22.93
C HIS A 193 7.21 -6.52 -23.15
N ARG A 194 6.03 -7.07 -22.88
CA ARG A 194 4.76 -6.33 -22.99
C ARG A 194 4.64 -5.25 -21.92
N TYR A 195 5.17 -5.48 -20.72
CA TYR A 195 5.22 -4.47 -19.67
C TYR A 195 6.00 -3.24 -20.11
N LEU A 196 7.21 -3.44 -20.61
CA LEU A 196 8.07 -2.34 -21.08
C LEU A 196 7.39 -1.55 -22.19
N ALA A 197 6.90 -2.23 -23.22
CA ALA A 197 6.21 -1.58 -24.33
C ALA A 197 4.95 -0.81 -23.90
N TYR A 198 4.14 -1.41 -23.01
CA TYR A 198 2.91 -0.79 -22.52
C TYR A 198 3.18 0.46 -21.67
N VAL A 199 4.17 0.39 -20.77
CA VAL A 199 4.51 1.54 -19.92
C VAL A 199 5.18 2.65 -20.73
N ASP A 200 6.02 2.33 -21.71
CA ASP A 200 6.59 3.33 -22.63
C ASP A 200 5.51 4.04 -23.43
N ASP A 201 4.53 3.32 -23.98
CA ASP A 201 3.39 3.90 -24.70
C ASP A 201 2.57 4.86 -23.80
N LEU A 202 2.34 4.50 -22.53
CA LEU A 202 1.65 5.37 -21.56
C LEU A 202 2.43 6.66 -21.26
N VAL A 203 3.76 6.59 -21.21
CA VAL A 203 4.61 7.77 -21.00
C VAL A 203 4.68 8.61 -22.30
N ASP A 204 4.91 8.00 -23.44
CA ASP A 204 5.05 8.68 -24.75
C ASP A 204 3.74 9.34 -25.19
N SER A 205 2.59 8.70 -24.94
CA SER A 205 1.27 9.29 -25.18
C SER A 205 0.91 10.37 -24.15
N GLY A 206 1.69 10.47 -23.10
CA GLY A 206 1.51 11.44 -22.05
C GLY A 206 0.37 11.13 -21.07
N VAL A 207 -0.14 9.95 -21.02
CA VAL A 207 -1.06 9.49 -19.95
C VAL A 207 -0.33 9.50 -18.61
N LEU A 208 0.93 9.08 -18.59
CA LEU A 208 1.81 9.18 -17.42
C LEU A 208 2.88 10.27 -17.63
N LEU A 209 3.31 10.87 -16.54
CA LEU A 209 4.47 11.77 -16.55
C LEU A 209 5.79 11.00 -16.66
N ASP A 210 5.86 9.88 -15.95
CA ASP A 210 7.01 8.98 -15.88
C ASP A 210 6.56 7.57 -15.42
N ARG A 211 7.47 6.59 -15.49
CA ARG A 211 7.23 5.19 -15.10
C ARG A 211 6.82 5.03 -13.63
N ARG A 212 7.17 5.96 -12.72
CA ARG A 212 6.77 5.94 -11.31
C ARG A 212 5.27 6.14 -11.12
N MET A 213 4.57 6.69 -12.14
CA MET A 213 3.12 6.84 -12.13
C MET A 213 2.36 5.57 -12.54
N VAL A 214 3.01 4.43 -12.69
CA VAL A 214 2.32 3.14 -12.79
C VAL A 214 1.77 2.80 -11.40
N TYR A 215 0.51 3.14 -11.14
CA TYR A 215 -0.14 3.02 -9.83
C TYR A 215 -0.98 1.74 -9.68
N TRP A 216 -0.64 0.69 -10.40
CA TRP A 216 -1.30 -0.61 -10.21
C TRP A 216 -1.20 -1.07 -8.76
N HIS A 217 -2.19 -1.87 -8.33
CA HIS A 217 -2.25 -2.42 -6.97
C HIS A 217 -1.07 -3.35 -6.62
N ALA A 218 -0.40 -3.91 -7.63
CA ALA A 218 0.87 -4.60 -7.52
C ALA A 218 1.71 -4.30 -8.76
N ARG A 219 2.97 -3.88 -8.57
CA ARG A 219 3.87 -3.51 -9.67
C ARG A 219 5.31 -3.90 -9.37
N PRO A 220 6.14 -4.20 -10.37
CA PRO A 220 7.59 -4.17 -10.19
C PRO A 220 8.01 -2.76 -9.76
N SER A 221 8.84 -2.65 -8.73
CA SER A 221 9.40 -1.36 -8.34
C SER A 221 10.42 -0.88 -9.38
N GLU A 222 10.45 0.45 -9.63
CA GLU A 222 11.42 1.06 -10.55
C GLU A 222 12.77 1.38 -9.85
N HIS A 223 12.84 1.22 -8.53
CA HIS A 223 14.01 1.63 -7.74
C HIS A 223 14.74 0.49 -7.07
N VAL A 224 14.02 -0.56 -6.70
CA VAL A 224 14.55 -1.72 -5.99
C VAL A 224 14.03 -3.01 -6.65
N PRO A 225 14.78 -4.13 -6.58
CA PRO A 225 14.38 -5.38 -7.25
C PRO A 225 13.26 -6.09 -6.45
N THR A 226 12.07 -5.51 -6.41
CA THR A 226 10.93 -6.05 -5.64
C THR A 226 9.64 -6.02 -6.43
N LEU A 227 8.64 -6.82 -5.99
CA LEU A 227 7.23 -6.55 -6.25
C LEU A 227 6.70 -5.68 -5.12
N GLU A 228 6.10 -4.55 -5.47
CA GLU A 228 5.48 -3.57 -4.57
C GLU A 228 3.96 -3.73 -4.59
N ILE A 229 3.37 -3.99 -3.42
CA ILE A 229 1.92 -4.09 -3.19
C ILE A 229 1.43 -2.78 -2.60
N ARG A 230 0.47 -2.12 -3.25
CA ARG A 230 0.05 -0.74 -2.98
C ARG A 230 -1.41 -0.59 -2.54
N ILE A 231 -2.09 -1.69 -2.25
CA ILE A 231 -3.54 -1.70 -1.99
C ILE A 231 -3.93 -1.17 -0.61
N ALA A 232 -3.00 -1.16 0.36
CA ALA A 232 -3.31 -0.91 1.76
C ALA A 232 -3.42 0.58 2.09
N ASP A 233 -4.39 0.94 2.92
CA ASP A 233 -4.35 2.19 3.66
C ASP A 233 -3.24 2.10 4.71
N VAL A 234 -2.61 3.23 5.07
CA VAL A 234 -1.79 3.27 6.27
C VAL A 234 -2.65 2.99 7.50
N ASN A 235 -2.15 2.20 8.45
CA ASN A 235 -2.94 1.75 9.59
C ASN A 235 -2.29 2.10 10.93
N ALA A 236 -3.10 2.57 11.88
CA ALA A 236 -2.63 2.90 13.23
C ALA A 236 -2.23 1.63 14.01
N ASP A 237 -2.96 0.53 13.79
CA ASP A 237 -2.64 -0.75 14.40
C ASP A 237 -1.44 -1.40 13.69
N LEU A 238 -0.34 -1.53 14.42
CA LEU A 238 0.87 -2.15 13.92
C LEU A 238 0.71 -3.64 13.60
N ASP A 239 -0.18 -4.33 14.32
CA ASP A 239 -0.46 -5.75 14.08
C ASP A 239 -1.07 -5.96 12.68
N VAL A 240 -1.91 -5.03 12.20
CA VAL A 240 -2.45 -5.04 10.82
C VAL A 240 -1.35 -4.90 9.78
N VAL A 241 -0.40 -3.99 10.01
CA VAL A 241 0.72 -3.75 9.07
C VAL A 241 1.64 -4.97 9.01
N VAL A 242 2.02 -5.50 10.17
CA VAL A 242 2.89 -6.69 10.27
C VAL A 242 2.21 -7.94 9.70
N LEU A 243 0.92 -8.13 9.99
CA LEU A 243 0.11 -9.21 9.40
C LEU A 243 0.11 -9.12 7.87
N THR A 244 -0.19 -7.94 7.34
CA THR A 244 -0.25 -7.70 5.89
C THR A 244 1.09 -7.98 5.21
N ALA A 245 2.19 -7.47 5.77
CA ALA A 245 3.53 -7.68 5.21
C ALA A 245 3.93 -9.16 5.23
N ALA A 246 3.68 -9.87 6.33
CA ALA A 246 3.97 -11.29 6.45
C ALA A 246 3.09 -12.14 5.50
N LEU A 247 1.79 -11.80 5.37
CA LEU A 247 0.89 -12.45 4.42
C LEU A 247 1.33 -12.25 2.97
N VAL A 248 1.70 -11.02 2.59
CA VAL A 248 2.22 -10.71 1.24
C VAL A 248 3.47 -11.54 0.95
N ARG A 249 4.43 -11.61 1.90
CA ARG A 249 5.65 -12.41 1.74
C ARG A 249 5.35 -13.92 1.66
N GLY A 250 4.53 -14.44 2.56
CA GLY A 250 4.16 -15.85 2.58
C GLY A 250 3.41 -16.26 1.30
N LEU A 251 2.45 -15.45 0.88
CA LEU A 251 1.74 -15.64 -0.38
C LEU A 251 2.69 -15.58 -1.58
N ALA A 252 3.62 -14.62 -1.61
CA ALA A 252 4.62 -14.51 -2.68
C ALA A 252 5.46 -15.77 -2.80
N GLY A 253 5.95 -16.31 -1.68
CA GLY A 253 6.72 -17.56 -1.67
C GLY A 253 5.92 -18.75 -2.23
N ALA A 254 4.67 -18.88 -1.81
CA ALA A 254 3.78 -19.94 -2.29
C ALA A 254 3.42 -19.79 -3.79
N LEU A 255 3.18 -18.56 -4.27
CA LEU A 255 2.86 -18.29 -5.69
C LEU A 255 4.08 -18.41 -6.59
N LEU A 256 5.27 -18.07 -6.13
CA LEU A 256 6.50 -18.29 -6.90
C LEU A 256 6.80 -19.79 -7.07
N ALA A 257 6.45 -20.63 -6.10
CA ALA A 257 6.54 -22.08 -6.28
C ALA A 257 5.59 -22.57 -7.39
N ASP A 258 4.38 -22.00 -7.50
CA ASP A 258 3.46 -22.28 -8.60
C ASP A 258 4.03 -21.83 -9.96
N VAL A 259 4.63 -20.63 -10.01
CA VAL A 259 5.30 -20.11 -11.22
C VAL A 259 6.38 -21.08 -11.68
N ASP A 260 7.23 -21.53 -10.73
CA ASP A 260 8.34 -22.46 -11.02
C ASP A 260 7.83 -23.85 -11.46
N ALA A 261 6.68 -24.27 -10.96
CA ALA A 261 6.01 -25.51 -11.35
C ALA A 261 5.22 -25.38 -12.66
N GLY A 262 5.16 -24.20 -13.27
CA GLY A 262 4.39 -23.93 -14.48
C GLY A 262 2.86 -24.04 -14.26
N ALA A 263 2.38 -23.74 -13.05
CA ALA A 263 0.97 -23.78 -12.73
C ALA A 263 0.15 -22.78 -13.57
N ALA A 264 -1.09 -23.17 -13.88
CA ALA A 264 -1.98 -22.33 -14.69
C ALA A 264 -2.25 -20.98 -14.02
N LEU A 265 -2.10 -19.91 -14.78
CA LEU A 265 -2.36 -18.55 -14.33
C LEU A 265 -3.86 -18.34 -14.09
N PRO A 266 -4.29 -17.91 -12.88
CA PRO A 266 -5.67 -17.53 -12.63
C PRO A 266 -6.09 -16.32 -13.49
N ARG A 267 -7.24 -16.41 -14.14
CA ARG A 267 -7.74 -15.36 -15.06
C ARG A 267 -9.14 -14.87 -14.70
N PRO A 268 -9.38 -14.34 -13.49
CA PRO A 268 -10.64 -13.69 -13.21
C PRO A 268 -10.86 -12.52 -14.16
N SER A 269 -12.11 -12.29 -14.57
CA SER A 269 -12.42 -11.15 -15.44
C SER A 269 -12.11 -9.81 -14.75
N GLY A 270 -11.76 -8.79 -15.53
CA GLY A 270 -11.49 -7.45 -15.00
C GLY A 270 -12.70 -6.87 -14.24
N GLY A 271 -13.92 -7.16 -14.69
CA GLY A 271 -15.15 -6.75 -13.96
C GLY A 271 -15.26 -7.42 -12.60
N ARG A 272 -14.93 -8.71 -12.50
CA ARG A 272 -14.95 -9.46 -11.24
C ARG A 272 -13.92 -8.91 -10.25
N LEU A 273 -12.68 -8.64 -10.73
CA LEU A 273 -11.65 -8.04 -9.90
C LEU A 273 -12.05 -6.64 -9.39
N ARG A 274 -12.55 -5.77 -10.27
CA ARG A 274 -13.03 -4.46 -9.85
C ARG A 274 -14.12 -4.57 -8.78
N ARG A 275 -15.11 -5.44 -8.99
CA ARG A 275 -16.17 -5.67 -8.00
C ARG A 275 -15.62 -6.17 -6.66
N ALA A 276 -14.63 -7.05 -6.68
CA ALA A 276 -13.98 -7.52 -5.45
C ALA A 276 -13.28 -6.39 -4.69
N HIS A 277 -12.55 -5.51 -5.39
CA HIS A 277 -11.92 -4.33 -4.80
C HIS A 277 -12.95 -3.30 -4.28
N GLU A 278 -14.07 -3.10 -4.99
CA GLU A 278 -15.17 -2.24 -4.54
C GLU A 278 -15.80 -2.75 -3.23
N LEU A 279 -16.04 -4.06 -3.12
CA LEU A 279 -16.57 -4.67 -1.89
C LEU A 279 -15.56 -4.55 -0.74
N ALA A 280 -14.27 -4.81 -0.99
CA ALA A 280 -13.22 -4.64 0.00
C ALA A 280 -13.12 -3.18 0.48
N ALA A 281 -13.16 -2.21 -0.43
CA ALA A 281 -13.16 -0.79 -0.07
C ALA A 281 -14.40 -0.36 0.73
N ARG A 282 -15.55 -0.97 0.43
CA ARG A 282 -16.82 -0.63 1.07
C ARG A 282 -16.97 -1.23 2.46
N HIS A 283 -16.57 -2.47 2.63
CA HIS A 283 -16.98 -3.28 3.79
C HIS A 283 -15.81 -3.78 4.63
N GLY A 284 -14.58 -3.69 4.13
CA GLY A 284 -13.42 -4.23 4.84
C GLY A 284 -13.62 -5.68 5.28
N LEU A 285 -13.21 -5.99 6.51
CA LEU A 285 -13.43 -7.30 7.13
C LEU A 285 -14.88 -7.50 7.63
N GLY A 286 -15.58 -6.41 7.93
CA GLY A 286 -16.90 -6.45 8.59
C GLY A 286 -18.05 -6.87 7.68
N GLY A 287 -17.83 -7.08 6.38
CA GLY A 287 -18.90 -7.39 5.46
C GLY A 287 -18.55 -8.43 4.40
N PRO A 288 -19.29 -8.47 3.28
CA PRO A 288 -19.05 -9.38 2.20
C PRO A 288 -17.83 -8.96 1.38
N GLY A 289 -17.02 -9.95 0.99
CA GLY A 289 -16.06 -9.88 -0.09
C GLY A 289 -16.52 -10.71 -1.29
N LEU A 290 -15.82 -10.58 -2.40
CA LEU A 290 -16.07 -11.42 -3.58
C LEU A 290 -14.89 -12.36 -3.78
N ASP A 291 -15.15 -13.65 -3.83
CA ASP A 291 -14.16 -14.62 -4.30
C ASP A 291 -13.92 -14.40 -5.81
N PRO A 292 -12.74 -13.91 -6.22
CA PRO A 292 -12.50 -13.61 -7.63
C PRO A 292 -12.46 -14.86 -8.52
N ALA A 293 -12.23 -16.03 -7.94
CA ALA A 293 -12.18 -17.28 -8.68
C ALA A 293 -13.59 -17.77 -9.03
N SER A 294 -14.47 -17.91 -8.03
CA SER A 294 -15.84 -18.37 -8.23
C SER A 294 -16.80 -17.25 -8.64
N GLY A 295 -16.57 -16.03 -8.18
CA GLY A 295 -17.49 -14.89 -8.32
C GLY A 295 -18.62 -14.89 -7.30
N GLU A 296 -18.51 -15.69 -6.24
CA GLU A 296 -19.47 -15.75 -5.14
C GLU A 296 -19.14 -14.69 -4.08
N GLU A 297 -20.15 -14.03 -3.55
CA GLU A 297 -20.02 -13.20 -2.36
C GLU A 297 -19.95 -14.11 -1.12
N ARG A 298 -18.95 -13.83 -0.26
CA ARG A 298 -18.70 -14.55 1.00
C ARG A 298 -18.30 -13.55 2.07
N PRO A 299 -18.44 -13.87 3.36
CA PRO A 299 -17.83 -13.06 4.42
C PRO A 299 -16.34 -12.84 4.14
N ALA A 300 -15.87 -11.57 4.22
CA ALA A 300 -14.48 -11.23 3.92
C ALA A 300 -13.50 -12.00 4.80
N ALA A 301 -13.84 -12.25 6.08
CA ALA A 301 -13.03 -13.05 7.00
C ALA A 301 -12.77 -14.48 6.47
N LEU A 302 -13.76 -15.15 5.87
CA LEU A 302 -13.57 -16.47 5.25
C LEU A 302 -12.63 -16.41 4.03
N LEU A 303 -12.65 -15.33 3.28
CA LEU A 303 -11.69 -15.14 2.18
C LEU A 303 -10.27 -14.93 2.71
N VAL A 304 -10.12 -14.27 3.86
CA VAL A 304 -8.82 -14.14 4.54
C VAL A 304 -8.33 -15.48 5.06
N GLU A 305 -9.19 -16.32 5.61
CA GLU A 305 -8.82 -17.70 5.99
C GLU A 305 -8.32 -18.50 4.77
N GLN A 306 -8.98 -18.40 3.62
CA GLN A 306 -8.50 -19.00 2.37
C GLN A 306 -7.14 -18.42 1.92
N LEU A 307 -6.92 -17.12 2.12
CA LEU A 307 -5.62 -16.47 1.86
C LEU A 307 -4.54 -17.02 2.79
N LEU A 308 -4.84 -17.21 4.09
CA LEU A 308 -3.94 -17.81 5.07
C LEU A 308 -3.54 -19.23 4.66
N ASP A 309 -4.54 -20.06 4.30
CA ASP A 309 -4.31 -21.42 3.81
C ASP A 309 -3.43 -21.42 2.55
N ARG A 310 -3.69 -20.50 1.63
CA ARG A 310 -2.89 -20.36 0.40
C ARG A 310 -1.46 -19.89 0.66
N ALA A 311 -1.27 -19.02 1.64
CA ALA A 311 0.03 -18.50 2.03
C ALA A 311 0.82 -19.46 2.96
N ALA A 312 0.14 -20.45 3.58
CA ALA A 312 0.71 -21.31 4.60
C ALA A 312 2.07 -21.97 4.23
N PRO A 313 2.28 -22.50 3.00
CA PRO A 313 3.59 -23.04 2.63
C PRO A 313 4.72 -22.01 2.68
N GLY A 314 4.47 -20.80 2.22
CA GLY A 314 5.46 -19.71 2.25
C GLY A 314 5.66 -19.16 3.66
N LEU A 315 4.60 -19.06 4.45
CA LEU A 315 4.68 -18.68 5.87
C LEU A 315 5.47 -19.72 6.68
N ALA A 316 5.26 -21.01 6.44
CA ALA A 316 6.00 -22.09 7.08
C ALA A 316 7.50 -22.01 6.71
N ALA A 317 7.82 -21.80 5.45
CA ALA A 317 9.20 -21.64 4.98
C ALA A 317 9.92 -20.44 5.60
N ALA A 318 9.16 -19.38 5.93
CA ALA A 318 9.66 -18.18 6.61
C ALA A 318 9.65 -18.30 8.15
N GLY A 319 9.11 -19.37 8.72
CA GLY A 319 8.96 -19.52 10.17
C GLY A 319 7.84 -18.70 10.80
N ASP A 320 6.94 -18.12 9.99
CA ASP A 320 5.92 -17.17 10.45
C ASP A 320 4.53 -17.77 10.64
N LEU A 321 4.30 -19.02 10.24
CA LEU A 321 2.95 -19.61 10.18
C LEU A 321 2.16 -19.45 11.49
N HIS A 322 2.73 -19.81 12.63
CA HIS A 322 2.06 -19.69 13.93
C HIS A 322 1.86 -18.24 14.37
N ALA A 323 2.86 -17.39 14.12
CA ALA A 323 2.78 -15.98 14.53
C ALA A 323 1.73 -15.21 13.71
N VAL A 324 1.63 -15.50 12.43
CA VAL A 324 0.61 -14.90 11.53
C VAL A 324 -0.79 -15.41 11.89
N GLY A 325 -0.95 -16.70 12.20
CA GLY A 325 -2.22 -17.23 12.73
C GLY A 325 -2.65 -16.51 14.01
N ALA A 326 -1.74 -16.36 14.98
CA ALA A 326 -2.03 -15.64 16.22
C ALA A 326 -2.30 -14.13 16.04
N LEU A 327 -1.69 -13.49 15.01
CA LEU A 327 -2.04 -12.11 14.63
C LEU A 327 -3.47 -12.05 14.08
N TRP A 328 -3.82 -12.96 13.19
CA TRP A 328 -5.16 -13.03 12.62
C TRP A 328 -6.23 -13.28 13.71
N ASP A 329 -6.02 -14.23 14.60
CA ASP A 329 -6.95 -14.56 15.69
C ASP A 329 -7.25 -13.37 16.63
N ARG A 330 -6.35 -12.35 16.68
CA ARG A 330 -6.59 -11.12 17.47
C ARG A 330 -7.34 -10.04 16.72
N LEU A 331 -7.32 -10.06 15.39
CA LEU A 331 -7.89 -9.03 14.54
C LEU A 331 -9.26 -9.42 13.97
N ALA A 332 -9.55 -10.71 13.86
CA ALA A 332 -10.83 -11.25 13.39
C ALA A 332 -11.86 -11.33 14.52
#